data_f7b02cf9cd0e3851ae497a72cf47a220
#
_entry.id   f7b02cf9cd0e3851ae497a72cf47a220
#
_cell.length_a   1.000
_cell.length_b   1.000
_cell.length_c   1.000
_cell.angle_alpha   90.00
_cell.angle_beta   90.00
_cell.angle_gamma   90.00
#
_symmetry.space_group_name_H-M   'P 1'
#
loop_
_entity.id
_entity.type
_entity.pdbx_description
1 polymer ?
#
loop_
_entity_poly.entity_id
_entity_poly.type
_entity_poly.pdbx_seq_one_letter_code
_entity_poly.pdbx_strand_id
1 'polypeptide(L)'
;MCLFSQKKMDIISNEKIDLQKIDTAKKIILDLQNVALKRIEEGYGPFVAGIYDSEGNEIVKVANSVVSENCSNNHAEMNAIREAQKKLGTYDLAPYNLSLYVTSEPCMMCIGGIMWSGLKAVYYGVPSNKVEKITGFDEGFKPNWFNEFKKRGITVYGNIEVKAGEDVLQKYVDTGKNVYMPSR
;
A
#
# COMPACT_ATOMS: atom_id res chain seq x y z
N MET A 1 -23.31 7.81 -31.84
CA MET A 1 -22.09 6.99 -31.84
C MET A 1 -21.17 7.53 -30.75
N CYS A 2 -21.26 6.98 -29.57
CA CYS A 2 -20.54 7.48 -28.39
C CYS A 2 -19.19 6.74 -28.33
N LEU A 3 -18.11 7.44 -28.61
CA LEU A 3 -16.75 6.95 -28.47
C LEU A 3 -16.41 6.90 -26.98
N PHE A 4 -16.64 5.76 -26.33
CA PHE A 4 -16.00 5.45 -25.05
C PHE A 4 -14.52 5.25 -25.34
N SER A 5 -13.74 6.31 -25.11
CA SER A 5 -12.30 6.21 -24.95
C SER A 5 -12.02 5.24 -23.79
N GLN A 6 -11.64 4.00 -24.11
CA GLN A 6 -11.04 3.10 -23.14
C GLN A 6 -9.72 3.76 -22.70
N LYS A 7 -9.77 4.47 -21.57
CA LYS A 7 -8.54 4.82 -20.84
C LYS A 7 -7.82 3.51 -20.54
N LYS A 8 -6.70 3.29 -21.22
CA LYS A 8 -5.80 2.15 -20.99
C LYS A 8 -5.50 2.13 -19.49
N MET A 9 -5.93 1.08 -18.80
CA MET A 9 -5.65 0.93 -17.37
C MET A 9 -4.14 0.66 -17.23
N ASP A 10 -3.43 1.60 -16.62
CA ASP A 10 -2.00 1.49 -16.33
C ASP A 10 -1.73 0.60 -15.10
N ILE A 11 -2.57 -0.40 -14.85
CA ILE A 11 -2.40 -1.34 -13.76
C ILE A 11 -1.36 -2.38 -14.15
N ILE A 12 -0.33 -2.50 -13.32
CA ILE A 12 0.71 -3.53 -13.43
C ILE A 12 0.27 -4.75 -12.61
N SER A 13 0.40 -5.94 -13.18
CA SER A 13 0.13 -7.19 -12.45
C SER A 13 1.13 -8.28 -12.85
N ASN A 14 1.46 -9.17 -11.93
CA ASN A 14 2.25 -10.37 -12.19
C ASN A 14 1.41 -11.56 -12.64
N GLU A 15 0.09 -11.38 -12.78
CA GLU A 15 -0.89 -12.35 -13.27
C GLU A 15 -1.89 -11.71 -14.23
N LYS A 16 -2.79 -12.54 -14.78
CA LYS A 16 -3.89 -12.04 -15.60
C LYS A 16 -4.83 -11.16 -14.77
N ILE A 17 -5.15 -9.97 -15.29
CA ILE A 17 -6.00 -9.00 -14.60
C ILE A 17 -7.43 -9.55 -14.46
N ASP A 18 -7.92 -9.59 -13.22
CA ASP A 18 -9.31 -9.87 -12.86
C ASP A 18 -10.02 -8.53 -12.62
N LEU A 19 -10.93 -8.16 -13.50
CA LEU A 19 -11.60 -6.86 -13.49
C LEU A 19 -12.44 -6.64 -12.22
N GLN A 20 -13.10 -7.69 -11.70
CA GLN A 20 -13.91 -7.57 -10.49
C GLN A 20 -13.04 -7.28 -9.26
N LYS A 21 -11.90 -7.95 -9.15
CA LYS A 21 -10.91 -7.68 -8.08
C LYS A 21 -10.35 -6.26 -8.20
N ILE A 22 -10.12 -5.78 -9.42
CA ILE A 22 -9.63 -4.42 -9.63
C ILE A 22 -10.66 -3.37 -9.23
N ASP A 23 -11.94 -3.55 -9.51
CA ASP A 23 -12.97 -2.59 -9.11
C ASP A 23 -13.13 -2.53 -7.57
N THR A 24 -13.03 -3.67 -6.89
CA THR A 24 -12.96 -3.73 -5.43
C THR A 24 -11.70 -3.01 -4.92
N ALA A 25 -10.55 -3.28 -5.53
CA ALA A 25 -9.28 -2.67 -5.14
C ALA A 25 -9.28 -1.14 -5.30
N LYS A 26 -9.88 -0.61 -6.37
CA LYS A 26 -10.04 0.85 -6.55
C LYS A 26 -10.81 1.49 -5.39
N LYS A 27 -11.93 0.90 -5.00
CA LYS A 27 -12.76 1.40 -3.89
C LYS A 27 -11.96 1.40 -2.58
N ILE A 28 -11.25 0.30 -2.29
CA ILE A 28 -10.44 0.18 -1.07
C ILE A 28 -9.29 1.18 -1.09
N ILE A 29 -8.53 1.28 -2.18
CA ILE A 29 -7.40 2.22 -2.29
C ILE A 29 -7.88 3.67 -2.16
N LEU A 30 -8.99 4.06 -2.76
CA LEU A 30 -9.57 5.40 -2.59
C LEU A 30 -9.98 5.67 -1.14
N ASP A 31 -10.54 4.68 -0.45
CA ASP A 31 -10.86 4.81 0.98
C ASP A 31 -9.59 5.00 1.82
N LEU A 32 -8.54 4.21 1.57
CA LEU A 32 -7.25 4.38 2.26
C LEU A 32 -6.64 5.76 2.00
N GLN A 33 -6.74 6.29 0.78
CA GLN A 33 -6.26 7.63 0.44
C GLN A 33 -7.07 8.72 1.15
N ASN A 34 -8.39 8.55 1.31
CA ASN A 34 -9.22 9.46 2.11
C ASN A 34 -8.83 9.42 3.60
N VAL A 35 -8.48 8.23 4.12
CA VAL A 35 -7.94 8.12 5.49
C VAL A 35 -6.59 8.85 5.57
N ALA A 36 -5.71 8.70 4.59
CA ALA A 36 -4.43 9.39 4.54
C ALA A 36 -4.59 10.92 4.55
N LEU A 37 -5.56 11.48 3.82
CA LEU A 37 -5.87 12.90 3.86
C LEU A 37 -6.21 13.39 5.28
N LYS A 38 -7.06 12.66 5.99
CA LYS A 38 -7.42 12.98 7.38
C LYS A 38 -6.20 12.91 8.31
N ARG A 39 -5.35 11.87 8.13
CA ARG A 39 -4.12 11.73 8.91
C ARG A 39 -3.15 12.88 8.69
N ILE A 40 -3.04 13.39 7.48
CA ILE A 40 -2.24 14.58 7.15
C ILE A 40 -2.77 15.80 7.93
N GLU A 41 -4.07 16.02 7.97
CA GLU A 41 -4.71 17.11 8.73
C GLU A 41 -4.43 16.99 10.24
N GLU A 42 -4.39 15.77 10.78
CA GLU A 42 -4.03 15.48 12.17
C GLU A 42 -2.51 15.57 12.45
N GLY A 43 -1.72 15.75 11.41
CA GLY A 43 -0.27 15.93 11.58
C GLY A 43 0.59 14.70 11.32
N TYR A 44 0.02 13.63 10.79
CA TYR A 44 0.75 12.38 10.49
C TYR A 44 1.19 12.27 9.03
N GLY A 45 1.90 11.19 8.69
CA GLY A 45 2.33 10.88 7.33
C GLY A 45 1.18 10.38 6.43
N PRO A 46 1.41 10.38 5.10
CA PRO A 46 0.37 10.11 4.10
C PRO A 46 0.15 8.62 3.78
N PHE A 47 0.76 7.72 4.54
CA PHE A 47 0.75 6.29 4.21
C PHE A 47 -0.23 5.52 5.09
N VAL A 48 -1.13 4.78 4.44
CA VAL A 48 -2.16 3.95 5.08
C VAL A 48 -2.20 2.59 4.40
N ALA A 49 -2.39 1.55 5.18
CA ALA A 49 -2.55 0.18 4.71
C ALA A 49 -3.71 -0.52 5.41
N GLY A 50 -4.31 -1.49 4.74
CA GLY A 50 -5.32 -2.36 5.32
C GLY A 50 -5.18 -3.80 4.83
N ILE A 51 -5.61 -4.73 5.64
CA ILE A 51 -5.70 -6.14 5.28
C ILE A 51 -7.18 -6.52 5.20
N TYR A 52 -7.54 -7.19 4.11
CA TYR A 52 -8.91 -7.55 3.75
C TYR A 52 -8.97 -9.03 3.37
N ASP A 53 -10.13 -9.64 3.57
CA ASP A 53 -10.39 -11.00 3.10
C ASP A 53 -10.71 -11.05 1.59
N SER A 54 -10.98 -12.25 1.08
CA SER A 54 -11.30 -12.48 -0.35
C SER A 54 -12.63 -11.85 -0.80
N GLU A 55 -13.51 -11.50 0.13
CA GLU A 55 -14.79 -10.85 -0.12
C GLU A 55 -14.71 -9.33 -0.06
N GLY A 56 -13.54 -8.80 0.37
CA GLY A 56 -13.29 -7.37 0.55
C GLY A 56 -13.72 -6.84 1.93
N ASN A 57 -13.95 -7.71 2.92
CA ASN A 57 -14.22 -7.29 4.27
C ASN A 57 -12.92 -6.88 4.96
N GLU A 58 -12.95 -5.77 5.69
CA GLU A 58 -11.80 -5.23 6.40
C GLU A 58 -11.47 -6.07 7.64
N ILE A 59 -10.23 -6.56 7.70
CA ILE A 59 -9.69 -7.17 8.92
C ILE A 59 -9.08 -6.09 9.81
N VAL A 60 -8.21 -5.25 9.23
CA VAL A 60 -7.58 -4.09 9.89
C VAL A 60 -7.33 -2.98 8.87
N LYS A 61 -7.30 -1.74 9.36
CA LYS A 61 -6.88 -0.55 8.61
C LYS A 61 -6.09 0.37 9.53
N VAL A 62 -4.85 0.68 9.16
CA VAL A 62 -3.90 1.42 9.99
C VAL A 62 -3.04 2.36 9.17
N ALA A 63 -2.54 3.40 9.83
CA ALA A 63 -1.61 4.36 9.25
C ALA A 63 -0.16 4.08 9.67
N ASN A 64 0.76 4.71 8.97
CA ASN A 64 2.14 4.86 9.39
C ASN A 64 2.21 5.57 10.76
N SER A 65 3.02 5.04 11.68
CA SER A 65 3.21 5.59 13.02
C SER A 65 4.70 5.76 13.40
N VAL A 66 5.57 5.86 12.40
CA VAL A 66 7.03 6.00 12.62
C VAL A 66 7.35 7.15 13.56
N VAL A 67 6.81 8.34 13.28
CA VAL A 67 7.10 9.55 14.08
C VAL A 67 6.37 9.53 15.41
N SER A 68 5.09 9.17 15.42
CA SER A 68 4.27 9.21 16.64
C SER A 68 4.68 8.19 17.70
N GLU A 69 5.24 7.05 17.27
CA GLU A 69 5.68 5.97 18.16
C GLU A 69 7.21 5.84 18.26
N ASN A 70 7.96 6.76 17.61
CA ASN A 70 9.43 6.75 17.57
C ASN A 70 10.01 5.38 17.16
N CYS A 71 9.44 4.76 16.13
CA CYS A 71 9.80 3.43 15.70
C CYS A 71 9.90 3.36 14.17
N SER A 72 11.14 3.27 13.64
CA SER A 72 11.42 3.34 12.20
C SER A 72 10.78 2.23 11.35
N ASN A 73 10.42 1.10 11.95
CA ASN A 73 9.76 0.00 11.24
C ASN A 73 8.23 0.03 11.32
N ASN A 74 7.62 1.06 11.92
CA ASN A 74 6.18 1.23 12.00
C ASN A 74 5.58 1.85 10.72
N HIS A 75 6.00 1.34 9.55
CA HIS A 75 5.32 1.62 8.29
C HIS A 75 3.89 1.06 8.31
N ALA A 76 3.00 1.63 7.51
CA ALA A 76 1.59 1.23 7.49
C ALA A 76 1.40 -0.26 7.22
N GLU A 77 2.17 -0.82 6.28
CA GLU A 77 2.13 -2.25 5.92
C GLU A 77 2.56 -3.14 7.09
N MET A 78 3.66 -2.77 7.77
CA MET A 78 4.17 -3.52 8.93
C MET A 78 3.20 -3.47 10.09
N ASN A 79 2.58 -2.32 10.33
CA ASN A 79 1.51 -2.15 11.31
C ASN A 79 0.30 -3.01 10.95
N ALA A 80 -0.13 -3.01 9.68
CA ALA A 80 -1.28 -3.81 9.24
C ALA A 80 -1.05 -5.31 9.44
N ILE A 81 0.13 -5.82 9.07
CA ILE A 81 0.52 -7.22 9.27
C ILE A 81 0.47 -7.56 10.77
N ARG A 82 1.12 -6.74 11.61
CA ARG A 82 1.19 -6.95 13.05
C ARG A 82 -0.20 -6.96 13.69
N GLU A 83 -1.05 -6.01 13.36
CA GLU A 83 -2.39 -5.91 13.95
C GLU A 83 -3.32 -7.04 13.45
N ALA A 84 -3.21 -7.45 12.19
CA ALA A 84 -3.94 -8.61 11.69
C ALA A 84 -3.52 -9.91 12.39
N GLN A 85 -2.22 -10.13 12.55
CA GLN A 85 -1.69 -11.28 13.29
C GLN A 85 -2.13 -11.30 14.75
N LYS A 86 -2.12 -10.17 15.42
CA LYS A 86 -2.66 -10.04 16.80
C LYS A 86 -4.17 -10.35 16.85
N LYS A 87 -4.95 -9.75 15.94
CA LYS A 87 -6.40 -9.93 15.88
C LYS A 87 -6.80 -11.39 15.65
N LEU A 88 -6.03 -12.09 14.82
CA LEU A 88 -6.29 -13.50 14.45
C LEU A 88 -5.57 -14.51 15.37
N GLY A 89 -4.71 -14.04 16.28
CA GLY A 89 -3.98 -14.89 17.21
C GLY A 89 -2.96 -15.82 16.56
N THR A 90 -2.36 -15.39 15.44
CA THR A 90 -1.41 -16.21 14.66
C THR A 90 -0.32 -15.35 14.02
N TYR A 91 0.87 -15.92 13.84
CA TYR A 91 1.93 -15.33 13.02
C TYR A 91 1.79 -15.64 11.52
N ASP A 92 1.03 -16.67 11.15
CA ASP A 92 0.84 -17.14 9.79
C ASP A 92 -0.56 -16.77 9.28
N LEU A 93 -0.62 -15.84 8.32
CA LEU A 93 -1.86 -15.40 7.69
C LEU A 93 -2.26 -16.25 6.48
N ALA A 94 -1.43 -17.20 6.04
CA ALA A 94 -1.68 -17.98 4.84
C ALA A 94 -3.01 -18.76 4.83
N PRO A 95 -3.47 -19.34 5.97
CA PRO A 95 -4.75 -20.03 6.01
C PRO A 95 -5.98 -19.15 5.79
N TYR A 96 -5.86 -17.83 5.97
CA TYR A 96 -6.98 -16.89 5.93
C TYR A 96 -7.22 -16.24 4.57
N ASN A 97 -6.38 -16.52 3.57
CA ASN A 97 -6.51 -16.00 2.21
C ASN A 97 -6.65 -14.46 2.15
N LEU A 98 -5.80 -13.75 2.91
CA LEU A 98 -5.87 -12.31 3.06
C LEU A 98 -5.01 -11.57 2.04
N SER A 99 -5.41 -10.33 1.74
CA SER A 99 -4.72 -9.40 0.85
C SER A 99 -4.38 -8.09 1.55
N LEU A 100 -3.21 -7.55 1.24
CA LEU A 100 -2.78 -6.21 1.66
C LEU A 100 -3.18 -5.18 0.60
N TYR A 101 -3.76 -4.08 1.05
CA TYR A 101 -3.99 -2.87 0.26
C TYR A 101 -3.21 -1.72 0.89
N VAL A 102 -2.53 -0.94 0.08
CA VAL A 102 -1.69 0.16 0.56
C VAL A 102 -1.68 1.34 -0.40
N THR A 103 -1.62 2.56 0.14
CA THR A 103 -1.68 3.79 -0.64
C THR A 103 -0.52 3.98 -1.61
N SER A 104 0.63 3.36 -1.34
CA SER A 104 1.85 3.45 -2.15
C SER A 104 2.55 2.10 -2.29
N GLU A 105 3.42 1.96 -3.28
CA GLU A 105 4.23 0.76 -3.48
C GLU A 105 5.07 0.45 -2.24
N PRO A 106 5.06 -0.81 -1.73
CA PRO A 106 5.82 -1.17 -0.54
C PRO A 106 7.34 -0.96 -0.70
N CYS A 107 7.99 -0.40 0.32
CA CYS A 107 9.45 -0.30 0.38
C CYS A 107 10.11 -1.67 0.64
N MET A 108 11.44 -1.74 0.55
CA MET A 108 12.22 -2.97 0.76
C MET A 108 11.89 -3.69 2.08
N MET A 109 11.76 -2.96 3.18
CA MET A 109 11.42 -3.52 4.48
C MET A 109 10.04 -4.18 4.46
N CYS A 110 9.05 -3.49 3.87
CA CYS A 110 7.67 -3.98 3.77
C CYS A 110 7.53 -5.17 2.82
N ILE A 111 8.26 -5.19 1.70
CA ILE A 111 8.36 -6.34 0.80
C ILE A 111 8.82 -7.59 1.58
N GLY A 112 9.85 -7.45 2.41
CA GLY A 112 10.31 -8.53 3.28
C GLY A 112 9.25 -8.99 4.27
N GLY A 113 8.60 -8.06 4.96
CA GLY A 113 7.52 -8.35 5.91
C GLY A 113 6.33 -9.08 5.26
N ILE A 114 5.92 -8.65 4.07
CA ILE A 114 4.86 -9.30 3.30
C ILE A 114 5.21 -10.75 2.97
N MET A 115 6.44 -11.04 2.54
CA MET A 115 6.88 -12.41 2.25
C MET A 115 6.81 -13.34 3.47
N TRP A 116 7.05 -12.82 4.68
CA TRP A 116 7.00 -13.59 5.92
C TRP A 116 5.61 -13.73 6.51
N SER A 117 4.64 -12.90 6.10
CA SER A 117 3.32 -12.82 6.72
C SER A 117 2.34 -13.92 6.29
N GLY A 118 2.54 -14.52 5.11
CA GLY A 118 1.58 -15.47 4.51
C GLY A 118 0.46 -14.81 3.69
N LEU A 119 0.49 -13.50 3.47
CA LEU A 119 -0.48 -12.80 2.61
C LEU A 119 -0.46 -13.34 1.17
N LYS A 120 -1.62 -13.35 0.51
CA LYS A 120 -1.81 -13.91 -0.84
C LYS A 120 -1.74 -12.90 -1.96
N ALA A 121 -2.05 -11.64 -1.67
CA ALA A 121 -1.97 -10.58 -2.67
C ALA A 121 -1.59 -9.24 -2.06
N VAL A 122 -1.04 -8.37 -2.92
CA VAL A 122 -0.74 -6.97 -2.62
C VAL A 122 -1.35 -6.09 -3.69
N TYR A 123 -2.09 -5.09 -3.25
CA TYR A 123 -2.65 -4.04 -4.10
C TYR A 123 -2.08 -2.70 -3.65
N TYR A 124 -1.43 -1.97 -4.56
CA TYR A 124 -0.86 -0.68 -4.20
C TYR A 124 -1.27 0.46 -5.14
N GLY A 125 -1.31 1.67 -4.60
CA GLY A 125 -1.65 2.89 -5.31
C GLY A 125 -0.48 3.48 -6.08
N VAL A 126 0.19 4.46 -5.49
CA VAL A 126 1.26 5.25 -6.15
C VAL A 126 2.56 4.44 -6.23
N PRO A 127 3.18 4.31 -7.42
CA PRO A 127 4.47 3.63 -7.54
C PRO A 127 5.61 4.46 -6.92
N SER A 128 6.65 3.78 -6.44
CA SER A 128 7.76 4.38 -5.68
C SER A 128 8.46 5.54 -6.37
N ASN A 129 8.69 5.45 -7.68
CA ASN A 129 9.33 6.54 -8.43
C ASN A 129 8.53 7.85 -8.42
N LYS A 130 7.20 7.76 -8.29
CA LYS A 130 6.33 8.92 -8.14
C LYS A 130 6.28 9.41 -6.70
N VAL A 131 6.26 8.48 -5.73
CA VAL A 131 6.38 8.82 -4.30
C VAL A 131 7.65 9.63 -4.08
N GLU A 132 8.80 9.09 -4.50
CA GLU A 132 10.10 9.74 -4.38
C GLU A 132 10.13 11.12 -5.06
N LYS A 133 9.64 11.20 -6.29
CA LYS A 133 9.60 12.46 -7.06
C LYS A 133 8.77 13.55 -6.36
N ILE A 134 7.65 13.20 -5.74
CA ILE A 134 6.73 14.15 -5.12
C ILE A 134 7.20 14.53 -3.71
N THR A 135 7.61 13.55 -2.92
CA THR A 135 7.85 13.74 -1.48
C THR A 135 9.32 13.83 -1.11
N GLY A 136 10.23 13.33 -1.93
CA GLY A 136 11.64 13.19 -1.60
C GLY A 136 11.96 11.97 -0.72
N PHE A 137 11.00 11.06 -0.45
CA PHE A 137 11.28 9.80 0.24
C PHE A 137 12.10 8.88 -0.65
N ASP A 138 13.39 8.74 -0.36
CA ASP A 138 14.26 7.74 -0.98
C ASP A 138 14.04 6.38 -0.32
N GLU A 139 13.25 5.53 -0.97
CA GLU A 139 12.96 4.17 -0.47
C GLU A 139 14.10 3.17 -0.78
N GLY A 140 15.15 3.64 -1.42
CA GLY A 140 16.35 2.87 -1.73
C GLY A 140 16.13 1.84 -2.84
N PHE A 141 17.11 0.92 -2.92
CA PHE A 141 17.11 -0.15 -3.92
C PHE A 141 15.94 -1.11 -3.72
N LYS A 142 15.27 -1.47 -4.83
CA LYS A 142 14.27 -2.54 -4.85
C LYS A 142 14.71 -3.65 -5.80
N PRO A 143 14.73 -4.92 -5.36
CA PRO A 143 14.93 -6.06 -6.25
C PRO A 143 13.74 -6.22 -7.20
N ASN A 144 13.81 -7.15 -8.14
CA ASN A 144 12.64 -7.56 -8.93
C ASN A 144 11.67 -8.36 -8.06
N TRP A 145 10.99 -7.66 -7.14
CA TRP A 145 10.11 -8.25 -6.15
C TRP A 145 8.82 -8.84 -6.75
N PHE A 146 8.37 -8.34 -7.91
CA PHE A 146 7.24 -8.93 -8.65
C PHE A 146 7.48 -10.41 -8.98
N ASN A 147 8.66 -10.73 -9.52
CA ASN A 147 9.03 -12.10 -9.84
C ASN A 147 9.21 -12.96 -8.59
N GLU A 148 9.76 -12.40 -7.52
CA GLU A 148 9.93 -13.11 -6.26
C GLU A 148 8.58 -13.42 -5.61
N PHE A 149 7.62 -12.50 -5.64
CA PHE A 149 6.27 -12.72 -5.15
C PHE A 149 5.54 -13.77 -5.98
N LYS A 150 5.64 -13.68 -7.32
CA LYS A 150 5.04 -14.68 -8.22
C LYS A 150 5.52 -16.10 -7.92
N LYS A 151 6.83 -16.31 -7.69
CA LYS A 151 7.40 -17.62 -7.31
C LYS A 151 6.81 -18.16 -6.00
N ARG A 152 6.34 -17.29 -5.12
CA ARG A 152 5.73 -17.61 -3.81
C ARG A 152 4.20 -17.65 -3.84
N GLY A 153 3.59 -17.51 -5.02
CA GLY A 153 2.14 -17.47 -5.17
C GLY A 153 1.50 -16.22 -4.58
N ILE A 154 2.26 -15.11 -4.48
CA ILE A 154 1.73 -13.82 -4.03
C ILE A 154 1.44 -12.97 -5.27
N THR A 155 0.17 -12.63 -5.47
CA THR A 155 -0.24 -11.79 -6.59
C THR A 155 -0.01 -10.31 -6.26
N VAL A 156 0.46 -9.54 -7.24
CA VAL A 156 0.68 -8.10 -7.09
C VAL A 156 -0.09 -7.34 -8.15
N TYR A 157 -0.87 -6.36 -7.72
CA TYR A 157 -1.55 -5.38 -8.56
C TYR A 157 -1.12 -3.98 -8.14
N GLY A 158 -0.56 -3.22 -9.04
CA GLY A 158 -0.06 -1.88 -8.77
C GLY A 158 -0.63 -0.81 -9.68
N ASN A 159 -0.30 0.44 -9.38
CA ASN A 159 -0.76 1.63 -10.10
C ASN A 159 -2.29 1.81 -10.04
N ILE A 160 -2.90 1.56 -8.88
CA ILE A 160 -4.33 1.67 -8.67
C ILE A 160 -4.65 3.07 -8.12
N GLU A 161 -5.51 3.82 -8.84
CA GLU A 161 -5.93 5.19 -8.43
C GLU A 161 -4.74 6.14 -8.17
N VAL A 162 -3.71 6.06 -9.03
CA VAL A 162 -2.44 6.79 -8.91
C VAL A 162 -2.66 8.29 -8.77
N LYS A 163 -3.53 8.89 -9.59
CA LYS A 163 -3.74 10.35 -9.57
C LYS A 163 -4.27 10.83 -8.22
N ALA A 164 -5.24 10.11 -7.65
CA ALA A 164 -5.77 10.44 -6.33
C ALA A 164 -4.70 10.35 -5.25
N GLY A 165 -3.84 9.32 -5.33
CA GLY A 165 -2.71 9.18 -4.40
C GLY A 165 -1.64 10.26 -4.58
N GLU A 166 -1.31 10.67 -5.82
CA GLU A 166 -0.42 11.81 -6.08
C GLU A 166 -0.93 13.10 -5.42
N ASP A 167 -2.25 13.34 -5.49
CA ASP A 167 -2.86 14.52 -4.87
C ASP A 167 -2.74 14.48 -3.33
N VAL A 168 -2.89 13.30 -2.73
CA VAL A 168 -2.65 13.09 -1.29
C VAL A 168 -1.20 13.38 -0.92
N LEU A 169 -0.24 12.85 -1.68
CA LEU A 169 1.19 13.07 -1.44
C LEU A 169 1.56 14.55 -1.61
N GLN A 170 1.02 15.22 -2.63
CA GLN A 170 1.25 16.64 -2.82
C GLN A 170 0.70 17.47 -1.65
N LYS A 171 -0.51 17.15 -1.18
CA LYS A 171 -1.07 17.81 0.01
C LYS A 171 -0.18 17.62 1.24
N TYR A 172 0.44 16.46 1.41
CA TYR A 172 1.40 16.24 2.49
C TYR A 172 2.63 17.15 2.36
N VAL A 173 3.22 17.25 1.18
CA VAL A 173 4.36 18.15 0.91
C VAL A 173 3.99 19.60 1.19
N ASP A 174 2.80 20.03 0.79
CA ASP A 174 2.31 21.41 0.95
C ASP A 174 2.14 21.80 2.44
N THR A 175 2.07 20.82 3.36
CA THR A 175 2.08 21.10 4.82
C THR A 175 3.44 21.54 5.35
N GLY A 176 4.50 21.47 4.53
CA GLY A 176 5.88 21.77 4.96
C GLY A 176 6.47 20.77 5.94
N LYS A 177 5.83 19.59 6.12
CA LYS A 177 6.36 18.55 7.00
C LYS A 177 7.55 17.86 6.37
N ASN A 178 8.56 17.62 7.18
CA ASN A 178 9.76 16.94 6.73
C ASN A 178 9.51 15.46 6.45
N VAL A 179 10.19 14.96 5.42
CA VAL A 179 10.36 13.53 5.19
C VAL A 179 11.13 12.96 6.38
N TYR A 180 10.53 12.01 7.10
CA TYR A 180 11.17 11.35 8.26
C TYR A 180 12.17 10.29 7.77
N MET A 181 13.32 10.73 7.31
CA MET A 181 14.43 9.84 6.96
C MET A 181 15.52 9.93 8.04
N PRO A 182 16.25 8.81 8.28
CA PRO A 182 17.38 8.86 9.18
C PRO A 182 18.41 9.91 8.72
N SER A 183 18.96 10.66 9.66
CA SER A 183 20.11 11.51 9.39
C SER A 183 21.29 10.62 8.96
N ARG A 184 21.88 10.91 7.82
CA ARG A 184 23.04 10.22 7.26
C ARG A 184 24.23 11.14 7.25
#